data_0e9258e6650756cd0435ebf7a02be56f
#
_entry.id   0e9258e6650756cd0435ebf7a02be56f
#
_cell.length_a   1.000
_cell.length_b   1.000
_cell.length_c   1.000
_cell.angle_alpha   90.00
_cell.angle_beta   90.00
_cell.angle_gamma   90.00
#
_symmetry.space_group_name_H-M   'P 1'
#
loop_
_entity.id
_entity.type
_entity.pdbx_description
1 polymer ?
#
loop_
_entity_poly.entity_id
_entity_poly.type
_entity_poly.pdbx_seq_one_letter_code
_entity_poly.pdbx_strand_id
1 'polypeptide(L)'
;MKKRSLYTFLILIFLAINIIISVRHLLFGDTSLARFFISTFILVFALIYYLSKKISKVIPIFFVFAIAMIYSYYIFFGGLSESLLFYCRWIAVVALLVYGINKKNLTTWIFVSLILGACIGFDFPTLGKNLEILSQIFLKLIKTLIAPLIFATLVHGIAGHSDLKQVGRMGWKSLVYFELVTTIALFIGLAAINLTQAGVGTKHVETGHTQLPQVAHQTWQDIVLHIFPENFAKSIAEGQVLQIVVFSIIFGIGLIMVEEKKRAFMVNFTDSLAETMFKFTNVVMYFAPLGVLGSIAYTVAHMGLDALLPLLKLLLTLYGALIVFVLLVFIPIALLIKMPMKRFFREIGEVASIAFSTASSEAALPKAMEAMEKLGVPRKIIAFVMPTGYTFNLDGTTLYLSLASVFVAQAAGMHMTFEHQILMVLILIVTSKGVAGVPRASLVILMGTAASFGLPEWPILMILGIDTLMDMARTTVNVIGNCLASAVVAKWEGEFDPYGETQNLEQEQIKS
;
A
#
# COMPACT_ATOMS: atom_id res chain seq x y z
N MET A 1 -0.70 11.69 -36.79
CA MET A 1 -0.66 12.33 -35.45
C MET A 1 -1.44 13.64 -35.35
N LYS A 2 -1.42 14.57 -36.31
CA LYS A 2 -2.10 15.89 -36.23
C LYS A 2 -3.64 15.87 -36.03
N LYS A 3 -4.39 14.95 -36.63
CA LYS A 3 -5.86 14.89 -36.47
C LYS A 3 -6.31 14.51 -35.03
N ARG A 4 -5.57 13.64 -34.33
CA ARG A 4 -5.88 13.27 -32.93
C ARG A 4 -5.73 14.44 -31.94
N SER A 5 -4.70 15.26 -32.11
CA SER A 5 -4.44 16.44 -31.28
C SER A 5 -5.55 17.49 -31.40
N LEU A 6 -6.08 17.72 -32.61
CA LEU A 6 -7.16 18.68 -32.84
C LEU A 6 -8.48 18.25 -32.17
N TYR A 7 -8.85 16.97 -32.26
CA TYR A 7 -10.07 16.46 -31.63
C TYR A 7 -9.98 16.49 -30.10
N THR A 8 -8.82 16.13 -29.52
CA THR A 8 -8.58 16.22 -28.08
C THR A 8 -8.69 17.68 -27.61
N PHE A 9 -8.16 18.62 -28.36
CA PHE A 9 -8.22 20.04 -28.07
C PHE A 9 -9.66 20.59 -28.14
N LEU A 10 -10.43 20.23 -29.17
CA LEU A 10 -11.84 20.62 -29.31
C LEU A 10 -12.70 20.04 -28.18
N ILE A 11 -12.46 18.81 -27.74
CA ILE A 11 -13.15 18.17 -26.62
C ILE A 11 -12.83 18.88 -25.30
N LEU A 12 -11.57 19.25 -25.06
CA LEU A 12 -11.18 20.02 -23.87
C LEU A 12 -11.78 21.41 -23.84
N ILE A 13 -11.85 22.10 -24.98
CA ILE A 13 -12.55 23.41 -25.10
C ILE A 13 -14.04 23.25 -24.78
N PHE A 14 -14.69 22.23 -25.34
CA PHE A 14 -16.09 21.97 -25.08
C PHE A 14 -16.37 21.62 -23.61
N LEU A 15 -15.50 20.83 -22.96
CA LEU A 15 -15.55 20.57 -21.52
C LEU A 15 -15.39 21.85 -20.70
N ALA A 16 -14.44 22.70 -21.05
CA ALA A 16 -14.21 23.96 -20.36
C ALA A 16 -15.43 24.90 -20.50
N ILE A 17 -16.02 25.01 -21.70
CA ILE A 17 -17.25 25.81 -21.97
C ILE A 17 -18.42 25.25 -21.14
N ASN A 18 -18.59 23.92 -21.08
CA ASN A 18 -19.66 23.31 -20.29
C ASN A 18 -19.46 23.52 -18.78
N ILE A 19 -18.24 23.49 -18.28
CA ILE A 19 -17.92 23.82 -16.87
C ILE A 19 -18.25 25.26 -16.56
N ILE A 20 -17.89 26.20 -17.44
CA ILE A 20 -18.19 27.64 -17.29
C ILE A 20 -19.72 27.89 -17.30
N ILE A 21 -20.44 27.23 -18.20
CA ILE A 21 -21.93 27.34 -18.28
C ILE A 21 -22.56 26.77 -17.00
N SER A 22 -22.00 25.70 -16.42
CA SER A 22 -22.52 25.09 -15.19
C SER A 22 -22.29 25.91 -13.95
N VAL A 23 -21.12 26.52 -13.83
CA VAL A 23 -20.82 27.44 -12.72
C VAL A 23 -21.77 28.64 -12.79
N ARG A 24 -22.10 29.16 -13.99
CA ARG A 24 -23.07 30.23 -14.19
C ARG A 24 -24.50 29.82 -13.80
N HIS A 25 -24.93 28.59 -14.15
CA HIS A 25 -26.26 28.08 -13.80
C HIS A 25 -26.40 27.72 -12.31
N LEU A 26 -25.31 27.25 -11.66
CA LEU A 26 -25.27 27.01 -10.20
C LEU A 26 -25.49 28.31 -9.42
N LEU A 27 -25.06 29.45 -9.99
CA LEU A 27 -25.18 30.76 -9.38
C LEU A 27 -26.58 31.40 -9.62
N PHE A 28 -27.36 30.96 -10.62
CA PHE A 28 -28.59 31.62 -11.05
C PHE A 28 -29.86 30.72 -11.06
N GLY A 29 -29.81 29.50 -10.56
CA GLY A 29 -31.01 28.71 -10.15
C GLY A 29 -31.90 28.15 -11.27
N ASP A 30 -31.37 27.78 -12.43
CA ASP A 30 -32.18 27.30 -13.56
C ASP A 30 -32.08 25.80 -13.81
N THR A 31 -33.18 25.14 -14.21
CA THR A 31 -33.38 23.66 -14.38
C THR A 31 -32.57 23.02 -15.52
N SER A 32 -31.64 23.73 -16.13
CA SER A 32 -30.79 23.25 -17.23
C SER A 32 -29.66 22.33 -16.82
N LEU A 33 -29.46 22.09 -15.51
CA LEU A 33 -28.39 21.23 -14.98
C LEU A 33 -28.53 19.77 -15.47
N ALA A 34 -29.76 19.27 -15.62
CA ALA A 34 -29.99 17.93 -16.16
C ALA A 34 -29.47 17.79 -17.61
N ARG A 35 -29.65 18.82 -18.44
CA ARG A 35 -29.13 18.86 -19.82
C ARG A 35 -27.60 18.94 -19.84
N PHE A 36 -27.01 19.63 -18.88
CA PHE A 36 -25.57 19.68 -18.72
C PHE A 36 -24.97 18.32 -18.34
N PHE A 37 -25.52 17.63 -17.35
CA PHE A 37 -25.08 16.31 -16.98
C PHE A 37 -25.18 15.30 -18.12
N ILE A 38 -26.29 15.34 -18.89
CA ILE A 38 -26.50 14.50 -20.06
C ILE A 38 -25.47 14.82 -21.17
N SER A 39 -25.22 16.10 -21.46
CA SER A 39 -24.24 16.48 -22.48
C SER A 39 -22.79 16.18 -22.10
N THR A 40 -22.42 16.42 -20.84
CA THR A 40 -21.09 16.06 -20.30
C THR A 40 -20.87 14.54 -20.32
N PHE A 41 -21.91 13.78 -19.99
CA PHE A 41 -21.92 12.34 -20.04
C PHE A 41 -21.69 11.79 -21.47
N ILE A 42 -22.45 12.28 -22.45
CA ILE A 42 -22.28 11.90 -23.86
C ILE A 42 -20.87 12.23 -24.35
N LEU A 43 -20.31 13.34 -23.90
CA LEU A 43 -18.99 13.80 -24.33
C LEU A 43 -17.86 12.99 -23.70
N VAL A 44 -17.94 12.68 -22.40
CA VAL A 44 -16.97 11.80 -21.70
C VAL A 44 -17.03 10.40 -22.29
N PHE A 45 -18.24 9.90 -22.64
CA PHE A 45 -18.38 8.62 -23.33
C PHE A 45 -17.75 8.64 -24.73
N ALA A 46 -18.00 9.67 -25.52
CA ALA A 46 -17.39 9.83 -26.84
C ALA A 46 -15.86 9.91 -26.74
N LEU A 47 -15.33 10.58 -25.71
CA LEU A 47 -13.90 10.67 -25.45
C LEU A 47 -13.31 9.30 -25.06
N ILE A 48 -13.95 8.58 -24.13
CA ILE A 48 -13.54 7.24 -23.71
C ILE A 48 -13.62 6.25 -24.89
N TYR A 49 -14.71 6.31 -25.69
CA TYR A 49 -14.88 5.52 -26.91
C TYR A 49 -13.79 5.81 -27.92
N TYR A 50 -13.46 7.09 -28.13
CA TYR A 50 -12.42 7.51 -29.07
C TYR A 50 -11.02 7.11 -28.63
N LEU A 51 -10.74 7.17 -27.31
CA LEU A 51 -9.43 6.80 -26.75
C LEU A 51 -9.24 5.28 -26.65
N SER A 52 -10.31 4.50 -26.50
CA SER A 52 -10.26 3.06 -26.38
C SER A 52 -10.63 2.37 -27.69
N LYS A 53 -9.77 1.94 -28.51
CA LYS A 53 -10.10 1.17 -29.74
C LYS A 53 -10.88 -0.15 -29.52
N LYS A 54 -11.35 -0.45 -28.27
CA LYS A 54 -12.06 -1.69 -27.92
C LYS A 54 -13.32 -1.39 -27.12
N ILE A 55 -14.46 -1.34 -27.77
CA ILE A 55 -15.81 -1.11 -27.22
C ILE A 55 -16.11 -1.97 -25.98
N SER A 56 -15.75 -3.25 -26.00
CA SER A 56 -16.04 -4.20 -24.93
C SER A 56 -15.38 -3.86 -23.57
N LYS A 57 -14.29 -3.07 -23.57
CA LYS A 57 -13.61 -2.63 -22.34
C LYS A 57 -14.19 -1.34 -21.74
N VAL A 58 -14.94 -0.58 -22.53
CA VAL A 58 -15.46 0.75 -22.13
C VAL A 58 -16.86 0.65 -21.59
N ILE A 59 -17.66 -0.31 -22.07
CA ILE A 59 -19.07 -0.49 -21.69
C ILE A 59 -19.25 -0.55 -20.15
N PRO A 60 -18.50 -1.37 -19.37
CA PRO A 60 -18.68 -1.44 -17.92
C PRO A 60 -18.34 -0.14 -17.21
N ILE A 61 -17.28 0.54 -17.65
CA ILE A 61 -16.87 1.84 -17.09
C ILE A 61 -17.95 2.90 -17.36
N PHE A 62 -18.53 2.86 -18.55
CA PHE A 62 -19.65 3.71 -18.93
C PHE A 62 -20.86 3.51 -18.03
N PHE A 63 -21.27 2.27 -17.77
CA PHE A 63 -22.40 1.98 -16.88
C PHE A 63 -22.18 2.47 -15.46
N VAL A 64 -20.96 2.27 -14.91
CA VAL A 64 -20.61 2.76 -13.57
C VAL A 64 -20.67 4.29 -13.51
N PHE A 65 -20.16 4.97 -14.54
CA PHE A 65 -20.18 6.42 -14.62
C PHE A 65 -21.61 6.96 -14.79
N ALA A 66 -22.44 6.32 -15.63
CA ALA A 66 -23.85 6.66 -15.80
C ALA A 66 -24.62 6.60 -14.48
N ILE A 67 -24.36 5.56 -13.70
CA ILE A 67 -25.01 5.36 -12.41
C ILE A 67 -24.51 6.35 -11.37
N ALA A 68 -23.20 6.64 -11.33
CA ALA A 68 -22.67 7.69 -10.48
C ALA A 68 -23.32 9.06 -10.78
N MET A 69 -23.59 9.37 -12.06
CA MET A 69 -24.30 10.58 -12.48
C MET A 69 -25.76 10.59 -12.02
N ILE A 70 -26.48 9.48 -12.14
CA ILE A 70 -27.86 9.33 -11.66
C ILE A 70 -27.92 9.54 -10.14
N TYR A 71 -26.95 8.96 -9.38
CA TYR A 71 -26.85 9.16 -7.94
C TYR A 71 -26.51 10.60 -7.56
N SER A 72 -25.57 11.23 -8.28
CA SER A 72 -25.25 12.64 -8.07
C SER A 72 -26.49 13.53 -8.32
N TYR A 73 -27.24 13.26 -9.37
CA TYR A 73 -28.50 13.96 -9.64
C TYR A 73 -29.51 13.78 -8.49
N TYR A 74 -29.68 12.56 -7.98
CA TYR A 74 -30.57 12.27 -6.86
C TYR A 74 -30.18 13.02 -5.58
N ILE A 75 -28.87 13.04 -5.25
CA ILE A 75 -28.36 13.74 -4.06
C ILE A 75 -28.63 15.25 -4.14
N PHE A 76 -28.47 15.85 -5.33
CA PHE A 76 -28.58 17.30 -5.49
C PHE A 76 -30.01 17.79 -5.71
N PHE A 77 -30.87 17.00 -6.35
CA PHE A 77 -32.19 17.45 -6.81
C PHE A 77 -33.38 16.67 -6.25
N GLY A 78 -33.16 15.50 -5.71
CA GLY A 78 -34.25 14.59 -5.31
C GLY A 78 -35.09 14.08 -6.52
N GLY A 79 -36.24 13.48 -6.23
CA GLY A 79 -37.24 13.15 -7.24
C GLY A 79 -37.13 11.81 -7.97
N LEU A 80 -36.09 11.00 -7.72
CA LEU A 80 -35.99 9.63 -8.24
C LEU A 80 -36.57 8.63 -7.23
N SER A 81 -37.28 7.62 -7.70
CA SER A 81 -37.78 6.55 -6.82
C SER A 81 -36.64 5.67 -6.31
N GLU A 82 -36.72 5.23 -5.05
CA GLU A 82 -35.74 4.30 -4.47
C GLU A 82 -35.60 2.99 -5.26
N SER A 83 -36.71 2.52 -5.85
CA SER A 83 -36.73 1.34 -6.72
C SER A 83 -35.85 1.54 -7.95
N LEU A 84 -35.88 2.73 -8.58
CA LEU A 84 -35.03 3.02 -9.73
C LEU A 84 -33.55 3.03 -9.34
N LEU A 85 -33.22 3.62 -8.20
CA LEU A 85 -31.87 3.64 -7.68
C LEU A 85 -31.35 2.23 -7.35
N PHE A 86 -32.20 1.38 -6.80
CA PHE A 86 -31.89 -0.04 -6.57
C PHE A 86 -31.51 -0.75 -7.88
N TYR A 87 -32.36 -0.68 -8.92
CA TYR A 87 -32.05 -1.30 -10.22
C TYR A 87 -30.79 -0.73 -10.85
N CYS A 88 -30.57 0.56 -10.77
CA CYS A 88 -29.35 1.20 -11.29
C CYS A 88 -28.08 0.65 -10.59
N ARG A 89 -28.09 0.51 -9.25
CA ARG A 89 -26.98 -0.08 -8.50
C ARG A 89 -26.66 -1.47 -9.00
N TRP A 90 -27.68 -2.34 -9.09
CA TRP A 90 -27.46 -3.74 -9.46
C TRP A 90 -27.05 -3.92 -10.93
N ILE A 91 -27.53 -3.07 -11.83
CA ILE A 91 -27.05 -3.05 -13.23
C ILE A 91 -25.55 -2.69 -13.25
N ALA A 92 -25.10 -1.71 -12.44
CA ALA A 92 -23.67 -1.38 -12.35
C ALA A 92 -22.85 -2.54 -11.80
N VAL A 93 -23.33 -3.20 -10.75
CA VAL A 93 -22.68 -4.37 -10.15
C VAL A 93 -22.53 -5.48 -11.19
N VAL A 94 -23.58 -5.80 -11.92
CA VAL A 94 -23.54 -6.81 -13.00
C VAL A 94 -22.53 -6.42 -14.09
N ALA A 95 -22.51 -5.15 -14.51
CA ALA A 95 -21.54 -4.66 -15.50
C ALA A 95 -20.10 -4.78 -15.00
N LEU A 96 -19.84 -4.50 -13.70
CA LEU A 96 -18.54 -4.67 -13.08
C LEU A 96 -18.14 -6.15 -12.96
N LEU A 97 -19.07 -7.04 -12.63
CA LEU A 97 -18.82 -8.50 -12.61
C LEU A 97 -18.40 -8.99 -14.00
N VAL A 98 -19.13 -8.62 -15.04
CA VAL A 98 -18.77 -8.95 -16.44
C VAL A 98 -17.38 -8.38 -16.80
N TYR A 99 -17.07 -7.16 -16.38
CA TYR A 99 -15.75 -6.58 -16.59
C TYR A 99 -14.65 -7.38 -15.86
N GLY A 100 -14.88 -7.79 -14.60
CA GLY A 100 -13.97 -8.62 -13.81
C GLY A 100 -13.67 -9.96 -14.47
N ILE A 101 -14.71 -10.65 -14.96
CA ILE A 101 -14.59 -11.93 -15.70
C ILE A 101 -13.72 -11.78 -16.95
N ASN A 102 -13.90 -10.68 -17.69
CA ASN A 102 -13.14 -10.42 -18.91
C ASN A 102 -11.67 -10.04 -18.64
N LYS A 103 -11.41 -9.32 -17.56
CA LYS A 103 -10.05 -8.80 -17.26
C LYS A 103 -9.16 -9.79 -16.51
N LYS A 104 -9.74 -10.77 -15.80
CA LYS A 104 -9.05 -11.86 -15.07
C LYS A 104 -7.89 -11.37 -14.18
N ASN A 105 -8.02 -10.23 -13.51
CA ASN A 105 -6.99 -9.63 -12.66
C ASN A 105 -7.49 -9.58 -11.22
N LEU A 106 -6.67 -10.03 -10.26
CA LEU A 106 -6.99 -10.06 -8.84
C LEU A 106 -7.40 -8.69 -8.30
N THR A 107 -6.64 -7.63 -8.65
CA THR A 107 -6.95 -6.25 -8.25
C THR A 107 -8.34 -5.82 -8.72
N THR A 108 -8.71 -6.15 -9.96
CA THR A 108 -10.05 -5.86 -10.48
C THR A 108 -11.13 -6.56 -9.66
N TRP A 109 -10.93 -7.84 -9.31
CA TRP A 109 -11.88 -8.58 -8.49
C TRP A 109 -12.04 -8.01 -7.10
N ILE A 110 -10.97 -7.46 -6.50
CA ILE A 110 -11.05 -6.79 -5.20
C ILE A 110 -11.89 -5.53 -5.28
N PHE A 111 -11.73 -4.70 -6.34
CA PHE A 111 -12.59 -3.53 -6.54
C PHE A 111 -14.06 -3.89 -6.79
N VAL A 112 -14.30 -4.92 -7.60
CA VAL A 112 -15.66 -5.45 -7.82
C VAL A 112 -16.26 -5.92 -6.50
N SER A 113 -15.50 -6.65 -5.69
CA SER A 113 -15.92 -7.15 -4.37
C SER A 113 -16.19 -6.03 -3.38
N LEU A 114 -15.42 -4.95 -3.40
CA LEU A 114 -15.65 -3.77 -2.57
C LEU A 114 -17.03 -3.14 -2.89
N ILE A 115 -17.30 -2.89 -4.17
CA ILE A 115 -18.56 -2.27 -4.60
C ILE A 115 -19.74 -3.23 -4.38
N LEU A 116 -19.59 -4.50 -4.74
CA LEU A 116 -20.60 -5.53 -4.50
C LEU A 116 -20.89 -5.68 -3.01
N GLY A 117 -19.87 -5.69 -2.15
CA GLY A 117 -20.02 -5.75 -0.70
C GLY A 117 -20.80 -4.54 -0.15
N ALA A 118 -20.46 -3.33 -0.61
CA ALA A 118 -21.20 -2.13 -0.22
C ALA A 118 -22.67 -2.17 -0.64
N CYS A 119 -22.98 -2.64 -1.86
CA CYS A 119 -24.35 -2.80 -2.33
C CYS A 119 -25.12 -3.88 -1.55
N ILE A 120 -24.50 -5.04 -1.28
CA ILE A 120 -25.12 -6.10 -0.48
C ILE A 120 -25.38 -5.61 0.94
N GLY A 121 -24.40 -4.99 1.59
CA GLY A 121 -24.56 -4.48 2.96
C GLY A 121 -25.66 -3.43 3.07
N PHE A 122 -25.82 -2.59 2.06
CA PHE A 122 -26.83 -1.53 2.03
C PHE A 122 -28.24 -2.08 1.70
N ASP A 123 -28.37 -2.88 0.61
CA ASP A 123 -29.67 -3.36 0.12
C ASP A 123 -30.16 -4.60 0.84
N PHE A 124 -29.25 -5.45 1.37
CA PHE A 124 -29.56 -6.71 2.05
C PHE A 124 -28.80 -6.83 3.38
N PRO A 125 -29.13 -6.02 4.41
CA PRO A 125 -28.34 -5.97 5.66
C PRO A 125 -28.21 -7.32 6.36
N THR A 126 -29.25 -8.15 6.33
CA THR A 126 -29.22 -9.50 6.96
C THR A 126 -28.18 -10.39 6.28
N LEU A 127 -28.14 -10.40 4.94
CA LEU A 127 -27.14 -11.14 4.18
C LEU A 127 -25.74 -10.55 4.42
N GLY A 128 -25.62 -9.20 4.40
CA GLY A 128 -24.36 -8.51 4.65
C GLY A 128 -23.73 -8.90 5.99
N LYS A 129 -24.52 -8.99 7.05
CA LYS A 129 -24.06 -9.45 8.38
C LYS A 129 -23.50 -10.86 8.35
N ASN A 130 -24.17 -11.78 7.65
CA ASN A 130 -23.74 -13.19 7.58
C ASN A 130 -22.46 -13.38 6.74
N LEU A 131 -22.12 -12.43 5.87
CA LEU A 131 -20.90 -12.51 5.05
C LEU A 131 -19.62 -12.22 5.84
N GLU A 132 -19.69 -11.80 7.09
CA GLU A 132 -18.53 -11.58 7.97
C GLU A 132 -17.59 -12.80 8.00
N ILE A 133 -18.15 -14.02 7.96
CA ILE A 133 -17.38 -15.25 7.98
C ILE A 133 -16.30 -15.30 6.88
N LEU A 134 -16.55 -14.71 5.71
CA LEU A 134 -15.58 -14.68 4.60
C LEU A 134 -14.34 -13.84 4.97
N SER A 135 -14.54 -12.72 5.63
CA SER A 135 -13.43 -11.88 6.09
C SER A 135 -12.67 -12.51 7.25
N GLN A 136 -13.38 -13.17 8.18
CA GLN A 136 -12.75 -13.90 9.27
C GLN A 136 -11.88 -15.07 8.78
N ILE A 137 -12.37 -15.85 7.77
CA ILE A 137 -11.58 -16.91 7.13
C ILE A 137 -10.32 -16.32 6.51
N PHE A 138 -10.46 -15.24 5.75
CA PHE A 138 -9.31 -14.59 5.11
C PHE A 138 -8.28 -14.11 6.15
N LEU A 139 -8.71 -13.49 7.25
CA LEU A 139 -7.80 -13.08 8.33
C LEU A 139 -7.09 -14.27 8.98
N LYS A 140 -7.79 -15.37 9.23
CA LYS A 140 -7.16 -16.59 9.75
C LYS A 140 -6.07 -17.11 8.82
N LEU A 141 -6.33 -17.10 7.49
CA LEU A 141 -5.34 -17.49 6.49
C LEU A 141 -4.13 -16.54 6.50
N ILE A 142 -4.34 -15.21 6.63
CA ILE A 142 -3.26 -14.23 6.78
C ILE A 142 -2.45 -14.50 8.05
N LYS A 143 -3.10 -14.76 9.20
CA LYS A 143 -2.41 -15.04 10.47
C LYS A 143 -1.45 -16.23 10.38
N THR A 144 -1.77 -17.26 9.59
CA THR A 144 -0.90 -18.43 9.41
C THR A 144 0.42 -18.12 8.69
N LEU A 145 0.48 -16.99 7.95
CA LEU A 145 1.67 -16.57 7.22
C LEU A 145 2.72 -15.91 8.14
N ILE A 146 2.27 -15.29 9.24
CA ILE A 146 3.06 -14.34 10.03
C ILE A 146 4.39 -14.96 10.49
N ALA A 147 4.31 -16.00 11.28
CA ALA A 147 5.47 -16.57 11.93
C ALA A 147 6.49 -17.18 10.96
N PRO A 148 6.10 -18.09 10.04
CA PRO A 148 7.07 -18.71 9.15
C PRO A 148 7.67 -17.74 8.13
N LEU A 149 6.90 -16.75 7.67
CA LEU A 149 7.40 -15.73 6.74
C LEU A 149 8.44 -14.85 7.42
N ILE A 150 8.14 -14.29 8.60
CA ILE A 150 9.05 -13.41 9.35
C ILE A 150 10.33 -14.17 9.71
N PHE A 151 10.19 -15.38 10.25
CA PHE A 151 11.34 -16.20 10.61
C PHE A 151 12.25 -16.46 9.40
N ALA A 152 11.69 -16.96 8.30
CA ALA A 152 12.45 -17.31 7.12
C ALA A 152 13.17 -16.10 6.50
N THR A 153 12.47 -14.98 6.33
CA THR A 153 13.04 -13.79 5.69
C THR A 153 14.09 -13.10 6.54
N LEU A 154 13.87 -12.99 7.86
CA LEU A 154 14.85 -12.37 8.75
C LEU A 154 16.09 -13.21 8.91
N VAL A 155 15.96 -14.53 9.15
CA VAL A 155 17.12 -15.42 9.32
C VAL A 155 17.94 -15.47 8.04
N HIS A 156 17.28 -15.63 6.87
CA HIS A 156 17.96 -15.59 5.58
C HIS A 156 18.66 -14.24 5.34
N GLY A 157 17.96 -13.13 5.60
CA GLY A 157 18.50 -11.78 5.44
C GLY A 157 19.71 -11.48 6.32
N ILE A 158 19.75 -12.02 7.54
CA ILE A 158 20.88 -11.83 8.48
C ILE A 158 22.05 -12.77 8.15
N ALA A 159 21.79 -14.05 7.92
CA ALA A 159 22.83 -15.09 7.82
C ALA A 159 23.24 -15.43 6.38
N GLY A 160 22.49 -14.99 5.36
CA GLY A 160 22.67 -15.36 3.95
C GLY A 160 23.83 -14.66 3.22
N HIS A 161 24.44 -13.63 3.82
CA HIS A 161 25.51 -12.87 3.17
C HIS A 161 26.88 -13.45 3.49
N SER A 162 27.57 -13.99 2.46
CA SER A 162 28.83 -14.73 2.61
C SER A 162 30.12 -13.90 2.47
N ASP A 163 30.06 -12.67 1.94
CA ASP A 163 31.28 -11.88 1.67
C ASP A 163 31.35 -10.61 2.53
N LEU A 164 31.95 -10.77 3.71
CA LEU A 164 31.92 -9.81 4.81
C LEU A 164 32.74 -8.52 4.59
N LYS A 165 33.69 -8.45 3.65
CA LYS A 165 34.57 -7.29 3.53
C LYS A 165 34.11 -6.23 2.53
N GLN A 166 33.62 -6.62 1.35
CA GLN A 166 33.14 -5.68 0.33
C GLN A 166 31.65 -5.37 0.52
N VAL A 167 30.86 -6.41 0.84
CA VAL A 167 29.46 -6.32 1.23
C VAL A 167 29.29 -5.57 2.55
N GLY A 168 30.23 -5.71 3.49
CA GLY A 168 30.16 -5.06 4.81
C GLY A 168 30.07 -3.52 4.73
N ARG A 169 30.86 -2.88 3.87
CA ARG A 169 30.88 -1.41 3.76
C ARG A 169 29.63 -0.87 3.05
N MET A 170 29.25 -1.44 1.91
CA MET A 170 28.01 -1.08 1.21
C MET A 170 26.79 -1.46 2.02
N GLY A 171 26.81 -2.64 2.66
CA GLY A 171 25.74 -3.13 3.52
C GLY A 171 25.46 -2.20 4.69
N TRP A 172 26.52 -1.79 5.42
CA TRP A 172 26.38 -0.84 6.52
C TRP A 172 25.83 0.50 6.06
N LYS A 173 26.36 1.07 4.97
CA LYS A 173 25.88 2.33 4.40
C LYS A 173 24.42 2.23 3.97
N SER A 174 24.04 1.13 3.31
CA SER A 174 22.65 0.88 2.92
C SER A 174 21.74 0.77 4.14
N LEU A 175 22.12 0.02 5.17
CA LEU A 175 21.33 -0.15 6.39
C LEU A 175 21.15 1.17 7.15
N VAL A 176 22.20 1.98 7.26
CA VAL A 176 22.10 3.32 7.89
C VAL A 176 21.14 4.21 7.13
N TYR A 177 21.23 4.22 5.79
CA TYR A 177 20.31 4.98 4.96
C TYR A 177 18.86 4.50 5.13
N PHE A 178 18.64 3.18 5.01
CA PHE A 178 17.32 2.57 5.14
C PHE A 178 16.69 2.90 6.50
N GLU A 179 17.46 2.77 7.58
CA GLU A 179 16.96 3.03 8.93
C GLU A 179 16.56 4.49 9.12
N LEU A 180 17.43 5.41 8.67
CA LEU A 180 17.16 6.83 8.78
C LEU A 180 15.88 7.24 8.02
N VAL A 181 15.75 6.80 6.76
CA VAL A 181 14.64 7.21 5.89
C VAL A 181 13.33 6.56 6.31
N THR A 182 13.34 5.26 6.66
CA THR A 182 12.13 4.58 7.16
C THR A 182 11.69 5.10 8.53
N THR A 183 12.62 5.50 9.39
CA THR A 183 12.28 6.14 10.68
C THR A 183 11.58 7.50 10.45
N ILE A 184 12.09 8.32 9.53
CA ILE A 184 11.41 9.59 9.17
C ILE A 184 10.01 9.29 8.61
N ALA A 185 9.86 8.26 7.78
CA ALA A 185 8.58 7.85 7.22
C ALA A 185 7.55 7.49 8.33
N LEU A 186 7.97 6.75 9.37
CA LEU A 186 7.12 6.43 10.54
C LEU A 186 6.61 7.70 11.23
N PHE A 187 7.49 8.68 11.47
CA PHE A 187 7.09 9.93 12.13
C PHE A 187 6.18 10.79 11.26
N ILE A 188 6.37 10.82 9.94
CA ILE A 188 5.46 11.52 9.02
C ILE A 188 4.09 10.85 9.01
N GLY A 189 4.03 9.50 8.99
CA GLY A 189 2.78 8.77 9.09
C GLY A 189 2.04 9.05 10.40
N LEU A 190 2.78 9.05 11.53
CA LEU A 190 2.25 9.38 12.84
C LEU A 190 1.71 10.82 12.90
N ALA A 191 2.44 11.78 12.37
CA ALA A 191 2.00 13.17 12.31
C ALA A 191 0.74 13.32 11.45
N ALA A 192 0.70 12.69 10.28
CA ALA A 192 -0.42 12.76 9.36
C ALA A 192 -1.74 12.25 9.97
N ILE A 193 -1.71 11.11 10.66
CA ILE A 193 -2.92 10.55 11.27
C ILE A 193 -3.40 11.36 12.48
N ASN A 194 -2.47 11.90 13.27
CA ASN A 194 -2.83 12.78 14.40
C ASN A 194 -3.40 14.12 13.93
N LEU A 195 -2.93 14.66 12.79
CA LEU A 195 -3.49 15.89 12.20
C LEU A 195 -4.87 15.66 11.59
N THR A 196 -5.06 14.56 10.87
CA THR A 196 -6.32 14.30 10.17
C THR A 196 -7.38 13.63 11.03
N GLN A 197 -6.95 12.88 12.05
CA GLN A 197 -7.84 12.11 12.93
C GLN A 197 -8.86 11.27 12.13
N ALA A 198 -8.34 10.53 11.11
CA ALA A 198 -9.18 9.85 10.14
C ALA A 198 -10.08 8.75 10.74
N GLY A 199 -9.68 8.14 11.85
CA GLY A 199 -10.45 7.11 12.56
C GLY A 199 -11.43 7.65 13.58
N VAL A 200 -11.30 8.90 14.00
CA VAL A 200 -12.16 9.49 15.05
C VAL A 200 -13.60 9.63 14.52
N GLY A 201 -14.56 9.25 15.38
CA GLY A 201 -15.99 9.30 15.04
C GLY A 201 -16.48 8.12 14.21
N THR A 202 -15.66 7.10 13.99
CA THR A 202 -16.11 5.82 13.46
C THR A 202 -17.12 5.21 14.44
N LYS A 203 -18.35 4.95 13.98
CA LYS A 203 -19.37 4.35 14.84
C LYS A 203 -18.94 2.94 15.23
N HIS A 204 -18.92 2.66 16.52
CA HIS A 204 -18.59 1.34 17.03
C HIS A 204 -19.72 0.35 16.70
N VAL A 205 -19.38 -0.78 16.11
CA VAL A 205 -20.29 -1.91 16.02
C VAL A 205 -20.10 -2.71 17.30
N GLU A 206 -21.07 -2.66 18.20
CA GLU A 206 -21.14 -3.61 19.32
C GLU A 206 -21.31 -5.02 18.76
N THR A 207 -20.21 -5.68 18.46
CA THR A 207 -20.18 -7.13 18.31
C THR A 207 -20.30 -7.69 19.72
N GLY A 208 -21.42 -8.28 20.01
CA GLY A 208 -21.96 -8.63 21.34
C GLY A 208 -21.11 -9.52 22.26
N HIS A 209 -19.80 -9.53 22.21
CA HIS A 209 -18.93 -10.25 23.14
C HIS A 209 -17.51 -9.68 23.30
N THR A 210 -17.24 -8.47 22.87
CA THR A 210 -15.92 -7.89 23.14
C THR A 210 -16.08 -6.79 24.19
N GLN A 211 -15.95 -7.17 25.46
CA GLN A 211 -15.54 -6.20 26.47
C GLN A 211 -14.27 -5.55 25.90
N LEU A 212 -14.33 -4.21 25.72
CA LEU A 212 -13.12 -3.45 25.38
C LEU A 212 -12.04 -3.89 26.38
N PRO A 213 -10.92 -4.43 25.94
CA PRO A 213 -9.83 -4.71 26.85
C PRO A 213 -9.54 -3.39 27.56
N GLN A 214 -9.75 -3.32 28.87
CA GLN A 214 -9.20 -2.23 29.64
C GLN A 214 -7.71 -2.30 29.35
N VAL A 215 -7.16 -1.22 28.77
CA VAL A 215 -5.72 -1.08 28.63
C VAL A 215 -5.19 -1.17 30.05
N ALA A 216 -4.79 -2.36 30.48
CA ALA A 216 -4.07 -2.53 31.71
C ALA A 216 -2.90 -1.56 31.62
N HIS A 217 -2.68 -0.76 32.67
CA HIS A 217 -1.53 0.13 32.74
C HIS A 217 -0.27 -0.74 32.71
N GLN A 218 0.15 -1.12 31.49
CA GLN A 218 1.41 -1.82 31.28
C GLN A 218 2.52 -0.83 31.62
N THR A 219 3.35 -1.19 32.56
CA THR A 219 4.55 -0.41 32.83
C THR A 219 5.52 -0.55 31.64
N TRP A 220 6.43 0.41 31.45
CA TRP A 220 7.45 0.29 30.40
C TRP A 220 8.30 -0.98 30.58
N GLN A 221 8.49 -1.46 31.84
CA GLN A 221 9.17 -2.71 32.14
C GLN A 221 8.42 -3.92 31.58
N ASP A 222 7.10 -3.98 31.74
CA ASP A 222 6.28 -5.07 31.22
C ASP A 222 6.39 -5.11 29.69
N ILE A 223 6.37 -3.94 29.04
CA ILE A 223 6.49 -3.84 27.60
C ILE A 223 7.87 -4.33 27.14
N VAL A 224 8.97 -3.92 27.79
CA VAL A 224 10.31 -4.37 27.47
C VAL A 224 10.45 -5.88 27.68
N LEU A 225 9.91 -6.44 28.78
CA LEU A 225 9.94 -7.87 29.04
C LEU A 225 9.12 -8.65 28.01
N HIS A 226 7.99 -8.13 27.57
CA HIS A 226 7.18 -8.74 26.51
C HIS A 226 7.85 -8.79 25.13
N ILE A 227 8.93 -8.05 24.91
CA ILE A 227 9.73 -8.11 23.66
C ILE A 227 10.45 -9.46 23.54
N PHE A 228 10.90 -10.04 24.65
CA PHE A 228 11.69 -11.25 24.66
C PHE A 228 10.82 -12.50 24.79
N PRO A 229 10.96 -13.49 23.88
CA PRO A 229 10.17 -14.70 23.93
C PRO A 229 10.61 -15.62 25.06
N GLU A 230 9.68 -16.07 25.90
CA GLU A 230 9.94 -17.18 26.85
C GLU A 230 10.02 -18.53 26.11
N ASN A 231 9.21 -18.70 25.06
CA ASN A 231 9.14 -19.89 24.26
C ASN A 231 8.69 -19.55 22.83
N PHE A 232 9.49 -19.94 21.84
CA PHE A 232 9.22 -19.64 20.44
C PHE A 232 7.90 -20.24 19.93
N ALA A 233 7.58 -21.47 20.32
CA ALA A 233 6.33 -22.11 19.92
C ALA A 233 5.10 -21.39 20.52
N LYS A 234 5.19 -20.92 21.78
CA LYS A 234 4.16 -20.10 22.43
C LYS A 234 3.98 -18.79 21.68
N SER A 235 5.06 -18.11 21.32
CA SER A 235 5.00 -16.85 20.55
C SER A 235 4.30 -17.02 19.20
N ILE A 236 4.54 -18.14 18.51
CA ILE A 236 3.84 -18.48 17.25
C ILE A 236 2.35 -18.71 17.50
N ALA A 237 2.00 -19.53 18.49
CA ALA A 237 0.61 -19.89 18.78
C ALA A 237 -0.23 -18.70 19.21
N GLU A 238 0.35 -17.77 19.97
CA GLU A 238 -0.28 -16.54 20.45
C GLU A 238 -0.21 -15.37 19.43
N GLY A 239 0.52 -15.54 18.31
CA GLY A 239 0.68 -14.53 17.28
C GLY A 239 1.52 -13.32 17.73
N GLN A 240 2.45 -13.51 18.68
CA GLN A 240 3.33 -12.46 19.24
C GLN A 240 4.43 -12.09 18.26
N VAL A 241 4.11 -11.25 17.28
CA VAL A 241 5.00 -10.91 16.14
C VAL A 241 6.35 -10.38 16.60
N LEU A 242 6.37 -9.48 17.58
CA LEU A 242 7.61 -8.88 18.08
C LEU A 242 8.55 -9.93 18.69
N GLN A 243 8.01 -10.89 19.43
CA GLN A 243 8.79 -11.99 20.00
C GLN A 243 9.37 -12.91 18.91
N ILE A 244 8.58 -13.15 17.83
CA ILE A 244 9.06 -13.94 16.67
C ILE A 244 10.20 -13.19 15.97
N VAL A 245 10.11 -11.88 15.81
CA VAL A 245 11.16 -11.05 15.22
C VAL A 245 12.44 -11.11 16.06
N VAL A 246 12.34 -10.90 17.38
CA VAL A 246 13.51 -10.94 18.28
C VAL A 246 14.17 -12.32 18.28
N PHE A 247 13.37 -13.39 18.35
CA PHE A 247 13.90 -14.75 18.21
C PHE A 247 14.64 -14.94 16.88
N SER A 248 14.05 -14.50 15.77
CA SER A 248 14.61 -14.64 14.43
C SER A 248 15.95 -13.88 14.28
N ILE A 249 16.05 -12.70 14.88
CA ILE A 249 17.31 -11.92 14.90
C ILE A 249 18.38 -12.65 15.67
N ILE A 250 18.08 -13.09 16.91
CA ILE A 250 19.03 -13.81 17.75
C ILE A 250 19.45 -15.13 17.09
N PHE A 251 18.50 -15.87 16.49
CA PHE A 251 18.77 -17.09 15.76
C PHE A 251 19.69 -16.83 14.54
N GLY A 252 19.42 -15.79 13.76
CA GLY A 252 20.23 -15.39 12.61
C GLY A 252 21.66 -15.01 13.01
N ILE A 253 21.83 -14.27 14.10
CA ILE A 253 23.16 -13.95 14.67
C ILE A 253 23.87 -15.24 15.12
N GLY A 254 23.19 -16.13 15.86
CA GLY A 254 23.73 -17.42 16.25
C GLY A 254 24.16 -18.26 15.05
N LEU A 255 23.37 -18.25 13.97
CA LEU A 255 23.65 -18.97 12.74
C LEU A 255 24.94 -18.47 12.03
N ILE A 256 25.21 -17.16 12.08
CA ILE A 256 26.49 -16.61 11.56
C ILE A 256 27.70 -17.21 12.28
N MET A 257 27.57 -17.54 13.56
CA MET A 257 28.66 -18.11 14.38
C MET A 257 28.89 -19.62 14.14
N VAL A 258 28.00 -20.27 13.39
CA VAL A 258 28.11 -21.68 13.03
C VAL A 258 29.09 -21.86 11.86
N GLU A 259 29.82 -23.00 11.86
CA GLU A 259 30.71 -23.42 10.78
C GLU A 259 30.03 -23.34 9.40
N GLU A 260 30.74 -22.82 8.40
CA GLU A 260 30.19 -22.46 7.10
C GLU A 260 29.37 -23.57 6.41
N LYS A 261 29.87 -24.82 6.48
CA LYS A 261 29.19 -25.98 5.87
C LYS A 261 27.81 -26.25 6.48
N LYS A 262 27.65 -26.10 7.78
CA LYS A 262 26.38 -26.28 8.50
C LYS A 262 25.50 -25.05 8.36
N ARG A 263 26.10 -23.85 8.39
CA ARG A 263 25.44 -22.59 8.16
C ARG A 263 24.75 -22.55 6.78
N ALA A 264 25.47 -22.94 5.72
CA ALA A 264 24.96 -22.96 4.36
C ALA A 264 23.69 -23.83 4.23
N PHE A 265 23.62 -24.97 4.92
CA PHE A 265 22.42 -25.80 4.92
C PHE A 265 21.21 -25.07 5.51
N MET A 266 21.37 -24.41 6.66
CA MET A 266 20.27 -23.66 7.31
C MET A 266 19.89 -22.41 6.53
N VAL A 267 20.84 -21.70 5.94
CA VAL A 267 20.57 -20.54 5.07
C VAL A 267 19.76 -20.95 3.85
N ASN A 268 20.14 -22.05 3.17
CA ASN A 268 19.39 -22.57 2.03
C ASN A 268 17.99 -23.05 2.44
N PHE A 269 17.86 -23.65 3.63
CA PHE A 269 16.55 -24.03 4.16
C PHE A 269 15.65 -22.81 4.39
N THR A 270 16.18 -21.76 5.04
CA THR A 270 15.39 -20.54 5.29
C THR A 270 15.07 -19.77 4.00
N ASP A 271 15.95 -19.79 3.01
CA ASP A 271 15.67 -19.24 1.67
C ASP A 271 14.53 -19.99 0.99
N SER A 272 14.61 -21.31 0.92
CA SER A 272 13.56 -22.17 0.35
C SER A 272 12.24 -22.02 1.09
N LEU A 273 12.28 -21.89 2.42
CA LEU A 273 11.10 -21.64 3.24
C LEU A 273 10.50 -20.25 2.91
N ALA A 274 11.31 -19.21 2.80
CA ALA A 274 10.84 -17.87 2.43
C ALA A 274 10.17 -17.89 1.06
N GLU A 275 10.80 -18.52 0.06
CA GLU A 275 10.22 -18.64 -1.28
C GLU A 275 8.89 -19.42 -1.25
N THR A 276 8.83 -20.50 -0.50
CA THR A 276 7.59 -21.27 -0.30
C THR A 276 6.50 -20.42 0.32
N MET A 277 6.83 -19.64 1.36
CA MET A 277 5.87 -18.75 2.02
C MET A 277 5.40 -17.61 1.11
N PHE A 278 6.22 -17.12 0.20
CA PHE A 278 5.79 -16.17 -0.83
C PHE A 278 4.76 -16.79 -1.77
N LYS A 279 4.97 -18.02 -2.24
CA LYS A 279 3.97 -18.73 -3.06
C LYS A 279 2.70 -19.01 -2.28
N PHE A 280 2.83 -19.41 -1.01
CA PHE A 280 1.68 -19.62 -0.13
C PHE A 280 0.88 -18.32 0.06
N THR A 281 1.55 -17.19 0.26
CA THR A 281 0.90 -15.86 0.31
C THR A 281 0.09 -15.59 -0.96
N ASN A 282 0.65 -15.87 -2.14
CA ASN A 282 -0.05 -15.70 -3.41
C ASN A 282 -1.33 -16.55 -3.47
N VAL A 283 -1.29 -17.80 -2.96
CA VAL A 283 -2.48 -18.66 -2.87
C VAL A 283 -3.54 -18.06 -1.94
N VAL A 284 -3.13 -17.63 -0.75
CA VAL A 284 -4.03 -16.95 0.22
C VAL A 284 -4.66 -15.70 -0.39
N MET A 285 -3.90 -14.94 -1.19
CA MET A 285 -4.38 -13.73 -1.83
C MET A 285 -5.52 -13.95 -2.84
N TYR A 286 -5.70 -15.15 -3.41
CA TYR A 286 -6.89 -15.45 -4.21
C TYR A 286 -8.20 -15.40 -3.40
N PHE A 287 -8.14 -15.52 -2.07
CA PHE A 287 -9.28 -15.33 -1.18
C PHE A 287 -9.56 -13.86 -0.85
N ALA A 288 -8.62 -12.94 -1.15
CA ALA A 288 -8.77 -11.53 -0.82
C ALA A 288 -10.06 -10.89 -1.36
N PRO A 289 -10.53 -11.15 -2.60
CA PRO A 289 -11.82 -10.63 -3.05
C PRO A 289 -12.98 -11.03 -2.16
N LEU A 290 -13.02 -12.30 -1.69
CA LEU A 290 -14.05 -12.79 -0.78
C LEU A 290 -13.93 -12.14 0.61
N GLY A 291 -12.71 -11.99 1.13
CA GLY A 291 -12.46 -11.29 2.38
C GLY A 291 -12.93 -9.85 2.34
N VAL A 292 -12.64 -9.12 1.25
CA VAL A 292 -13.08 -7.74 1.04
C VAL A 292 -14.59 -7.64 0.91
N LEU A 293 -15.21 -8.55 0.14
CA LEU A 293 -16.67 -8.63 0.00
C LEU A 293 -17.33 -8.75 1.37
N GLY A 294 -16.90 -9.74 2.17
CA GLY A 294 -17.46 -10.00 3.49
C GLY A 294 -17.27 -8.84 4.46
N SER A 295 -16.06 -8.26 4.48
CA SER A 295 -15.73 -7.14 5.35
C SER A 295 -16.58 -5.90 5.06
N ILE A 296 -16.64 -5.48 3.80
CA ILE A 296 -17.39 -4.27 3.42
C ILE A 296 -18.91 -4.50 3.56
N ALA A 297 -19.40 -5.68 3.16
CA ALA A 297 -20.81 -6.00 3.33
C ALA A 297 -21.24 -5.96 4.81
N TYR A 298 -20.44 -6.54 5.69
CA TYR A 298 -20.66 -6.51 7.14
C TYR A 298 -20.63 -5.09 7.69
N THR A 299 -19.60 -4.31 7.33
CA THR A 299 -19.42 -2.93 7.79
C THR A 299 -20.59 -2.05 7.38
N VAL A 300 -20.99 -2.10 6.11
CA VAL A 300 -22.11 -1.29 5.60
C VAL A 300 -23.46 -1.77 6.16
N ALA A 301 -23.64 -3.08 6.36
CA ALA A 301 -24.85 -3.62 6.97
C ALA A 301 -25.09 -3.18 8.42
N HIS A 302 -24.01 -2.92 9.18
CA HIS A 302 -24.08 -2.46 10.57
C HIS A 302 -24.06 -0.95 10.74
N MET A 303 -23.24 -0.26 9.94
CA MET A 303 -22.91 1.16 10.14
C MET A 303 -23.49 2.07 9.05
N GLY A 304 -24.08 1.49 7.98
CA GLY A 304 -24.49 2.23 6.81
C GLY A 304 -23.32 2.64 5.91
N LEU A 305 -23.63 3.38 4.83
CA LEU A 305 -22.61 3.88 3.88
C LEU A 305 -21.66 4.92 4.51
N ASP A 306 -22.07 5.57 5.59
CA ASP A 306 -21.22 6.54 6.32
C ASP A 306 -19.94 5.92 6.85
N ALA A 307 -19.91 4.60 7.06
CA ALA A 307 -18.72 3.86 7.44
C ALA A 307 -17.57 3.93 6.41
N LEU A 308 -17.89 4.23 5.16
CA LEU A 308 -16.90 4.38 4.11
C LEU A 308 -16.15 5.72 4.17
N LEU A 309 -16.71 6.72 4.86
CA LEU A 309 -16.10 8.06 4.96
C LEU A 309 -14.77 8.06 5.75
N PRO A 310 -14.65 7.41 6.92
CA PRO A 310 -13.37 7.24 7.60
C PRO A 310 -12.32 6.53 6.74
N LEU A 311 -12.72 5.53 5.96
CA LEU A 311 -11.84 4.82 5.04
C LEU A 311 -11.33 5.72 3.91
N LEU A 312 -12.21 6.54 3.32
CA LEU A 312 -11.81 7.53 2.32
C LEU A 312 -10.84 8.56 2.93
N LYS A 313 -11.14 9.04 4.14
CA LYS A 313 -10.28 9.98 4.87
C LYS A 313 -8.91 9.37 5.15
N LEU A 314 -8.87 8.10 5.55
CA LEU A 314 -7.63 7.33 5.75
C LEU A 314 -6.83 7.23 4.45
N LEU A 315 -7.49 6.89 3.34
CA LEU A 315 -6.86 6.79 2.02
C LEU A 315 -6.23 8.12 1.60
N LEU A 316 -6.99 9.22 1.69
CA LEU A 316 -6.51 10.56 1.35
C LEU A 316 -5.38 11.02 2.27
N THR A 317 -5.43 10.68 3.57
CA THR A 317 -4.36 10.95 4.53
C THR A 317 -3.08 10.23 4.13
N LEU A 318 -3.16 8.95 3.75
CA LEU A 318 -1.99 8.20 3.29
C LEU A 318 -1.39 8.82 2.03
N TYR A 319 -2.21 9.10 1.01
CA TYR A 319 -1.71 9.70 -0.23
C TYR A 319 -1.07 11.07 0.01
N GLY A 320 -1.71 11.91 0.82
CA GLY A 320 -1.16 13.20 1.24
C GLY A 320 0.19 13.06 1.97
N ALA A 321 0.27 12.14 2.93
CA ALA A 321 1.48 11.87 3.69
C ALA A 321 2.62 11.32 2.81
N LEU A 322 2.31 10.43 1.84
CA LEU A 322 3.30 9.93 0.88
C LEU A 322 3.82 11.04 -0.03
N ILE A 323 2.96 11.95 -0.49
CA ILE A 323 3.39 13.13 -1.27
C ILE A 323 4.30 14.03 -0.43
N VAL A 324 3.91 14.32 0.81
CA VAL A 324 4.72 15.12 1.75
C VAL A 324 6.07 14.44 1.99
N PHE A 325 6.10 13.13 2.18
CA PHE A 325 7.32 12.36 2.36
C PHE A 325 8.25 12.47 1.13
N VAL A 326 7.72 12.30 -0.07
CA VAL A 326 8.51 12.46 -1.30
C VAL A 326 9.07 13.88 -1.41
N LEU A 327 8.27 14.91 -1.12
CA LEU A 327 8.68 16.30 -1.22
C LEU A 327 9.70 16.72 -0.15
N LEU A 328 9.54 16.25 1.09
CA LEU A 328 10.38 16.67 2.22
C LEU A 328 11.58 15.75 2.46
N VAL A 329 11.57 14.52 1.93
CA VAL A 329 12.65 13.54 2.17
C VAL A 329 13.35 13.19 0.86
N PHE A 330 12.65 12.64 -0.12
CA PHE A 330 13.29 12.14 -1.35
C PHE A 330 13.87 13.26 -2.21
N ILE A 331 13.14 14.36 -2.40
CA ILE A 331 13.63 15.49 -3.22
C ILE A 331 14.86 16.14 -2.57
N PRO A 332 14.88 16.49 -1.28
CA PRO A 332 16.09 17.02 -0.65
C PRO A 332 17.29 16.07 -0.73
N ILE A 333 17.08 14.75 -0.48
CA ILE A 333 18.18 13.78 -0.61
C ILE A 333 18.72 13.73 -2.04
N ALA A 334 17.84 13.69 -3.04
CA ALA A 334 18.23 13.69 -4.44
C ALA A 334 19.04 14.95 -4.83
N LEU A 335 18.64 16.12 -4.30
CA LEU A 335 19.37 17.38 -4.50
C LEU A 335 20.75 17.37 -3.81
N LEU A 336 20.83 16.82 -2.58
CA LEU A 336 22.10 16.71 -1.84
C LEU A 336 23.14 15.85 -2.57
N ILE A 337 22.71 14.76 -3.22
CA ILE A 337 23.61 13.92 -4.01
C ILE A 337 23.86 14.46 -5.43
N LYS A 338 23.31 15.63 -5.75
CA LYS A 338 23.38 16.29 -7.07
C LYS A 338 22.79 15.43 -8.20
N MET A 339 21.66 14.74 -7.91
CA MET A 339 20.92 13.97 -8.91
C MET A 339 20.36 14.91 -9.99
N PRO A 340 20.49 14.59 -11.29
CA PRO A 340 19.86 15.37 -12.36
C PRO A 340 18.35 15.15 -12.36
N MET A 341 17.60 15.96 -11.61
CA MET A 341 16.18 15.76 -11.29
C MET A 341 15.30 15.54 -12.53
N LYS A 342 15.51 16.32 -13.60
CA LYS A 342 14.72 16.15 -14.84
C LYS A 342 14.92 14.77 -15.47
N ARG A 343 16.15 14.25 -15.45
CA ARG A 343 16.49 12.91 -15.96
C ARG A 343 15.97 11.85 -15.01
N PHE A 344 16.11 12.04 -13.70
CA PHE A 344 15.58 11.15 -12.68
C PHE A 344 14.07 10.94 -12.84
N PHE A 345 13.27 11.99 -12.87
CA PHE A 345 11.82 11.88 -13.04
C PHE A 345 11.41 11.22 -14.36
N ARG A 346 12.16 11.44 -15.43
CA ARG A 346 11.89 10.79 -16.72
C ARG A 346 12.12 9.27 -16.66
N GLU A 347 13.26 8.84 -16.11
CA GLU A 347 13.62 7.41 -16.03
C GLU A 347 12.75 6.68 -14.97
N ILE A 348 12.47 7.31 -13.85
CA ILE A 348 11.66 6.73 -12.77
C ILE A 348 10.16 6.72 -13.09
N GLY A 349 9.66 7.56 -13.99
CA GLY A 349 8.24 7.65 -14.30
C GLY A 349 7.64 6.34 -14.80
N GLU A 350 8.35 5.60 -15.65
CA GLU A 350 7.92 4.27 -16.12
C GLU A 350 7.95 3.24 -14.99
N VAL A 351 9.00 3.26 -14.17
CA VAL A 351 9.16 2.39 -12.99
C VAL A 351 8.02 2.60 -11.99
N ALA A 352 7.73 3.86 -11.67
CA ALA A 352 6.63 4.25 -10.79
C ALA A 352 5.27 3.79 -11.34
N SER A 353 5.05 3.92 -12.67
CA SER A 353 3.82 3.47 -13.31
C SER A 353 3.64 1.95 -13.22
N ILE A 354 4.71 1.16 -13.39
CA ILE A 354 4.68 -0.29 -13.23
C ILE A 354 4.37 -0.63 -11.76
N ALA A 355 5.10 -0.07 -10.81
CA ALA A 355 4.91 -0.31 -9.38
C ALA A 355 3.47 0.03 -8.94
N PHE A 356 2.94 1.18 -9.37
CA PHE A 356 1.58 1.61 -9.06
C PHE A 356 0.53 0.67 -9.66
N SER A 357 0.65 0.34 -10.95
CA SER A 357 -0.37 -0.47 -11.63
C SER A 357 -0.40 -1.93 -11.20
N THR A 358 0.73 -2.47 -10.75
CA THR A 358 0.86 -3.86 -10.32
C THR A 358 0.79 -4.05 -8.81
N ALA A 359 0.99 -2.98 -8.02
CA ALA A 359 1.22 -3.04 -6.58
C ALA A 359 2.31 -4.08 -6.22
N SER A 360 3.36 -4.19 -7.06
CA SER A 360 4.44 -5.16 -6.91
C SER A 360 5.79 -4.51 -7.18
N SER A 361 6.64 -4.51 -6.17
CA SER A 361 8.02 -4.04 -6.27
C SER A 361 8.85 -4.98 -7.17
N GLU A 362 8.60 -6.28 -7.11
CA GLU A 362 9.30 -7.28 -7.94
C GLU A 362 9.04 -7.07 -9.43
N ALA A 363 7.79 -6.75 -9.80
CA ALA A 363 7.45 -6.48 -11.21
C ALA A 363 8.15 -5.22 -11.75
N ALA A 364 8.46 -4.25 -10.88
CA ALA A 364 9.16 -3.03 -11.27
C ALA A 364 10.69 -3.17 -11.24
N LEU A 365 11.24 -4.19 -10.55
CA LEU A 365 12.68 -4.34 -10.28
C LEU A 365 13.55 -4.30 -11.54
N PRO A 366 13.28 -5.08 -12.60
CA PRO A 366 14.17 -5.07 -13.78
C PRO A 366 14.25 -3.68 -14.43
N LYS A 367 13.10 -2.99 -14.50
CA LYS A 367 13.04 -1.66 -15.08
C LYS A 367 13.69 -0.60 -14.17
N ALA A 368 13.56 -0.76 -12.86
CA ALA A 368 14.20 0.10 -11.88
C ALA A 368 15.74 -0.03 -11.94
N MET A 369 16.25 -1.25 -12.06
CA MET A 369 17.70 -1.48 -12.24
C MET A 369 18.23 -0.82 -13.51
N GLU A 370 17.53 -1.00 -14.64
CA GLU A 370 17.87 -0.37 -15.93
C GLU A 370 17.87 1.17 -15.83
N ALA A 371 16.85 1.73 -15.16
CA ALA A 371 16.72 3.17 -14.97
C ALA A 371 17.89 3.75 -14.15
N MET A 372 18.30 3.06 -13.07
CA MET A 372 19.39 3.52 -12.22
C MET A 372 20.76 3.35 -12.90
N GLU A 373 20.96 2.32 -13.71
CA GLU A 373 22.16 2.17 -14.54
C GLU A 373 22.28 3.32 -15.56
N LYS A 374 21.19 3.69 -16.22
CA LYS A 374 21.13 4.87 -17.10
C LYS A 374 21.41 6.18 -16.38
N LEU A 375 21.10 6.27 -15.09
CA LEU A 375 21.36 7.42 -14.25
C LEU A 375 22.79 7.47 -13.68
N GLY A 376 23.65 6.52 -14.08
CA GLY A 376 25.07 6.52 -13.70
C GLY A 376 25.36 5.86 -12.36
N VAL A 377 24.48 4.98 -11.89
CA VAL A 377 24.74 4.12 -10.73
C VAL A 377 25.41 2.83 -11.20
N PRO A 378 26.56 2.43 -10.63
CA PRO A 378 27.26 1.20 -11.02
C PRO A 378 26.39 -0.05 -10.78
N ARG A 379 26.41 -0.97 -11.76
CA ARG A 379 25.60 -2.20 -11.74
C ARG A 379 25.83 -3.06 -10.49
N LYS A 380 27.05 -3.12 -9.96
CA LYS A 380 27.38 -3.84 -8.72
C LYS A 380 26.64 -3.29 -7.50
N ILE A 381 26.49 -1.95 -7.40
CA ILE A 381 25.78 -1.29 -6.32
C ILE A 381 24.27 -1.48 -6.49
N ILE A 382 23.74 -1.35 -7.70
CA ILE A 382 22.33 -1.61 -8.01
C ILE A 382 21.96 -3.05 -7.62
N ALA A 383 22.77 -4.03 -8.06
CA ALA A 383 22.51 -5.44 -7.81
C ALA A 383 22.54 -5.83 -6.32
N PHE A 384 23.24 -5.05 -5.49
CA PHE A 384 23.27 -5.25 -4.05
C PHE A 384 22.16 -4.45 -3.33
N VAL A 385 22.10 -3.12 -3.56
CA VAL A 385 21.23 -2.23 -2.77
C VAL A 385 19.77 -2.43 -3.06
N MET A 386 19.39 -2.62 -4.33
CA MET A 386 17.97 -2.69 -4.68
C MET A 386 17.27 -3.96 -4.15
N PRO A 387 17.79 -5.18 -4.33
CA PRO A 387 17.16 -6.36 -3.74
C PRO A 387 17.16 -6.33 -2.21
N THR A 388 18.24 -5.85 -1.58
CA THR A 388 18.33 -5.70 -0.12
C THR A 388 17.30 -4.66 0.37
N GLY A 389 17.14 -3.56 -0.36
CA GLY A 389 16.17 -2.52 -0.04
C GLY A 389 14.72 -3.00 -0.11
N TYR A 390 14.40 -3.97 -0.95
CA TYR A 390 13.04 -4.54 -1.03
C TYR A 390 12.61 -5.28 0.25
N THR A 391 13.55 -5.61 1.10
CA THR A 391 13.30 -6.18 2.43
C THR A 391 13.43 -5.14 3.55
N PHE A 392 14.43 -4.25 3.46
CA PHE A 392 14.81 -3.38 4.57
C PHE A 392 14.44 -1.91 4.40
N ASN A 393 14.10 -1.46 3.18
CA ASN A 393 13.78 -0.06 2.87
C ASN A 393 12.37 0.07 2.26
N LEU A 394 11.37 -0.16 3.07
CA LEU A 394 9.95 -0.09 2.67
C LEU A 394 9.31 1.22 3.16
N ASP A 395 9.79 2.37 2.67
CA ASP A 395 9.44 3.72 3.14
C ASP A 395 7.93 3.99 3.17
N GLY A 396 7.24 3.70 2.06
CA GLY A 396 5.79 3.87 1.97
C GLY A 396 5.03 2.89 2.86
N THR A 397 5.56 1.67 3.04
CA THR A 397 4.95 0.68 3.93
C THR A 397 5.13 1.05 5.40
N THR A 398 6.30 1.54 5.81
CA THR A 398 6.55 1.97 7.19
C THR A 398 5.70 3.20 7.55
N LEU A 399 5.59 4.17 6.64
CA LEU A 399 4.68 5.31 6.80
C LEU A 399 3.23 4.85 6.98
N TYR A 400 2.78 3.90 6.16
CA TYR A 400 1.45 3.31 6.30
C TYR A 400 1.25 2.61 7.63
N LEU A 401 2.23 1.83 8.10
CA LEU A 401 2.10 1.07 9.33
C LEU A 401 1.86 1.97 10.55
N SER A 402 2.61 3.06 10.70
CA SER A 402 2.39 4.02 11.80
C SER A 402 1.02 4.69 11.70
N LEU A 403 0.63 5.12 10.50
CA LEU A 403 -0.64 5.76 10.22
C LEU A 403 -1.83 4.82 10.47
N ALA A 404 -1.77 3.59 9.93
CA ALA A 404 -2.85 2.61 10.06
C ALA A 404 -3.00 2.07 11.48
N SER A 405 -1.91 1.89 12.22
CA SER A 405 -1.98 1.42 13.61
C SER A 405 -2.69 2.43 14.52
N VAL A 406 -2.40 3.73 14.36
CA VAL A 406 -3.12 4.78 15.11
C VAL A 406 -4.57 4.92 14.63
N PHE A 407 -4.83 4.75 13.32
CA PHE A 407 -6.20 4.70 12.80
C PHE A 407 -7.02 3.60 13.48
N VAL A 408 -6.45 2.41 13.65
CA VAL A 408 -7.13 1.29 14.33
C VAL A 408 -7.52 1.68 15.76
N ALA A 409 -6.63 2.31 16.50
CA ALA A 409 -6.92 2.81 17.84
C ALA A 409 -8.02 3.89 17.83
N GLN A 410 -7.91 4.88 16.94
CA GLN A 410 -8.91 5.96 16.82
C GLN A 410 -10.29 5.41 16.44
N ALA A 411 -10.36 4.48 15.49
CA ALA A 411 -11.62 3.86 15.06
C ALA A 411 -12.26 3.04 16.18
N ALA A 412 -11.45 2.42 17.03
CA ALA A 412 -11.90 1.69 18.20
C ALA A 412 -12.31 2.61 19.39
N GLY A 413 -12.17 3.92 19.24
CA GLY A 413 -12.43 4.87 20.34
C GLY A 413 -11.39 4.81 21.47
N MET A 414 -10.23 4.17 21.22
CA MET A 414 -9.15 4.05 22.20
C MET A 414 -8.23 5.26 22.12
N HIS A 415 -8.07 5.97 23.24
CA HIS A 415 -7.15 7.09 23.33
C HIS A 415 -5.72 6.59 23.58
N MET A 416 -4.87 6.63 22.55
CA MET A 416 -3.43 6.39 22.70
C MET A 416 -2.73 7.67 23.10
N THR A 417 -2.05 7.66 24.27
CA THR A 417 -1.18 8.77 24.67
C THR A 417 -0.01 8.90 23.67
N PHE A 418 0.60 10.08 23.60
CA PHE A 418 1.75 10.30 22.73
C PHE A 418 2.91 9.31 23.03
N GLU A 419 3.12 8.99 24.32
CA GLU A 419 4.12 8.01 24.74
C GLU A 419 3.86 6.60 24.16
N HIS A 420 2.61 6.13 24.21
CA HIS A 420 2.22 4.85 23.60
C HIS A 420 2.39 4.88 22.08
N GLN A 421 2.11 6.01 21.43
CA GLN A 421 2.33 6.14 19.97
C GLN A 421 3.82 6.10 19.62
N ILE A 422 4.70 6.76 20.40
CA ILE A 422 6.16 6.68 20.19
C ILE A 422 6.66 5.26 20.42
N LEU A 423 6.20 4.59 21.48
CA LEU A 423 6.56 3.19 21.72
C LEU A 423 6.14 2.29 20.55
N MET A 424 4.94 2.49 20.02
CA MET A 424 4.46 1.76 18.84
C MET A 424 5.37 2.02 17.64
N VAL A 425 5.81 3.26 17.42
CA VAL A 425 6.78 3.60 16.36
C VAL A 425 8.10 2.85 16.58
N LEU A 426 8.63 2.80 17.80
CA LEU A 426 9.86 2.06 18.12
C LEU A 426 9.73 0.56 17.82
N ILE A 427 8.59 -0.04 18.15
CA ILE A 427 8.29 -1.42 17.79
C ILE A 427 8.20 -1.61 16.27
N LEU A 428 7.55 -0.68 15.57
CA LEU A 428 7.42 -0.72 14.11
C LEU A 428 8.77 -0.55 13.40
N ILE A 429 9.73 0.20 13.97
CA ILE A 429 11.10 0.29 13.44
C ILE A 429 11.70 -1.11 13.29
N VAL A 430 11.53 -1.97 14.30
CA VAL A 430 12.08 -3.32 14.31
C VAL A 430 11.21 -4.29 13.49
N THR A 431 9.91 -4.31 13.73
CA THR A 431 8.99 -5.29 13.11
C THR A 431 8.78 -5.06 11.62
N SER A 432 8.88 -3.82 11.13
CA SER A 432 8.76 -3.50 9.71
C SER A 432 9.88 -4.10 8.85
N LYS A 433 11.03 -4.43 9.43
CA LYS A 433 12.16 -5.04 8.70
C LYS A 433 11.93 -6.51 8.32
N GLY A 434 10.93 -7.16 8.91
CA GLY A 434 10.51 -8.51 8.53
C GLY A 434 9.48 -8.56 7.39
N VAL A 435 9.07 -7.40 6.88
CA VAL A 435 8.14 -7.32 5.75
C VAL A 435 8.92 -7.56 4.47
N ALA A 436 8.76 -8.72 3.88
CA ALA A 436 9.25 -8.92 2.52
C ALA A 436 8.41 -8.11 1.51
N GLY A 437 8.97 -7.79 0.35
CA GLY A 437 8.30 -7.04 -0.72
C GLY A 437 7.08 -7.74 -1.35
N VAL A 438 6.38 -8.55 -0.57
CA VAL A 438 5.19 -9.31 -0.99
C VAL A 438 3.95 -8.43 -0.89
N PRO A 439 3.06 -8.45 -1.88
CA PRO A 439 1.81 -7.70 -1.83
C PRO A 439 1.06 -7.95 -0.52
N ARG A 440 0.69 -6.88 0.18
CA ARG A 440 -0.09 -6.88 1.44
C ARG A 440 0.57 -7.51 2.67
N ALA A 441 1.87 -7.80 2.66
CA ALA A 441 2.58 -8.24 3.85
C ALA A 441 2.47 -7.24 5.03
N SER A 442 2.25 -5.96 4.73
CA SER A 442 1.99 -4.92 5.72
C SER A 442 0.75 -5.16 6.60
N LEU A 443 -0.29 -5.83 6.08
CA LEU A 443 -1.45 -6.22 6.90
C LEU A 443 -1.07 -7.21 8.01
N VAL A 444 -0.12 -8.08 7.72
CA VAL A 444 0.43 -9.04 8.70
C VAL A 444 1.08 -8.31 9.87
N ILE A 445 1.92 -7.31 9.57
CA ILE A 445 2.58 -6.49 10.59
C ILE A 445 1.55 -5.62 11.34
N LEU A 446 0.60 -5.03 10.62
CA LEU A 446 -0.47 -4.23 11.23
C LEU A 446 -1.29 -5.07 12.24
N MET A 447 -1.64 -6.31 11.87
CA MET A 447 -2.35 -7.24 12.77
C MET A 447 -1.50 -7.59 13.99
N GLY A 448 -0.22 -7.90 13.78
CA GLY A 448 0.69 -8.20 14.89
C GLY A 448 0.94 -7.01 15.81
N THR A 449 1.06 -5.82 15.26
CA THR A 449 1.18 -4.58 16.04
C THR A 449 -0.11 -4.32 16.81
N ALA A 450 -1.27 -4.44 16.18
CA ALA A 450 -2.55 -4.28 16.85
C ALA A 450 -2.71 -5.26 18.02
N ALA A 451 -2.37 -6.54 17.81
CA ALA A 451 -2.40 -7.56 18.86
C ALA A 451 -1.46 -7.21 20.04
N SER A 452 -0.23 -6.73 19.76
CA SER A 452 0.75 -6.34 20.77
C SER A 452 0.30 -5.16 21.63
N PHE A 453 -0.57 -4.28 21.09
CA PHE A 453 -1.15 -3.13 21.81
C PHE A 453 -2.58 -3.37 22.29
N GLY A 454 -3.09 -4.60 22.22
CA GLY A 454 -4.46 -4.92 22.60
C GLY A 454 -5.53 -4.21 21.77
N LEU A 455 -5.21 -3.80 20.54
CA LEU A 455 -6.15 -3.14 19.65
C LEU A 455 -7.07 -4.18 18.98
N PRO A 456 -8.36 -3.86 18.77
CA PRO A 456 -9.31 -4.78 18.16
C PRO A 456 -9.03 -4.98 16.66
N GLU A 457 -9.42 -6.13 16.13
CA GLU A 457 -9.16 -6.50 14.72
C GLU A 457 -10.19 -5.90 13.75
N TRP A 458 -11.39 -5.51 14.20
CA TRP A 458 -12.45 -5.07 13.31
C TRP A 458 -12.12 -3.82 12.46
N PRO A 459 -11.34 -2.80 12.93
CA PRO A 459 -10.93 -1.71 12.06
C PRO A 459 -9.97 -2.17 10.96
N ILE A 460 -9.18 -3.23 11.20
CA ILE A 460 -8.28 -3.80 10.18
C ILE A 460 -9.10 -4.46 9.08
N LEU A 461 -10.23 -5.10 9.44
CA LEU A 461 -11.18 -5.60 8.44
C LEU A 461 -11.72 -4.49 7.54
N MET A 462 -12.03 -3.31 8.11
CA MET A 462 -12.45 -2.15 7.31
C MET A 462 -11.33 -1.70 6.36
N ILE A 463 -10.10 -1.57 6.85
CA ILE A 463 -8.93 -1.18 6.05
C ILE A 463 -8.73 -2.14 4.87
N LEU A 464 -8.95 -3.44 5.07
CA LEU A 464 -8.81 -4.46 4.02
C LEU A 464 -9.57 -4.12 2.74
N GLY A 465 -10.74 -3.46 2.87
CA GLY A 465 -11.55 -3.03 1.74
C GLY A 465 -10.86 -2.05 0.79
N ILE A 466 -10.02 -1.17 1.33
CA ILE A 466 -9.31 -0.14 0.55
C ILE A 466 -7.80 -0.42 0.44
N ASP A 467 -7.30 -1.49 1.06
CA ASP A 467 -5.87 -1.78 1.16
C ASP A 467 -5.18 -1.85 -0.21
N THR A 468 -5.86 -2.33 -1.23
CA THR A 468 -5.30 -2.37 -2.59
C THR A 468 -4.92 -0.99 -3.13
N LEU A 469 -5.79 0.02 -2.93
CA LEU A 469 -5.49 1.41 -3.31
C LEU A 469 -4.31 1.94 -2.51
N MET A 470 -4.27 1.63 -1.23
CA MET A 470 -3.19 2.04 -0.35
C MET A 470 -1.87 1.36 -0.75
N ASP A 471 -1.92 0.07 -1.12
CA ASP A 471 -0.76 -0.72 -1.54
C ASP A 471 -0.14 -0.20 -2.85
N MET A 472 -0.95 0.21 -3.82
CA MET A 472 -0.49 0.81 -5.07
C MET A 472 0.41 2.03 -4.81
N ALA A 473 -0.02 2.94 -3.93
CA ALA A 473 0.72 4.16 -3.62
C ALA A 473 1.98 3.88 -2.79
N ARG A 474 1.89 3.09 -1.72
CA ARG A 474 3.04 2.76 -0.87
C ARG A 474 4.10 1.94 -1.59
N THR A 475 3.71 0.98 -2.46
CA THR A 475 4.65 0.22 -3.28
C THR A 475 5.41 1.13 -4.25
N THR A 476 4.73 2.11 -4.84
CA THR A 476 5.38 3.09 -5.71
C THR A 476 6.46 3.87 -4.97
N VAL A 477 6.15 4.35 -3.77
CA VAL A 477 7.11 5.10 -2.94
C VAL A 477 8.27 4.19 -2.49
N ASN A 478 8.00 2.93 -2.13
CA ASN A 478 9.04 1.96 -1.79
C ASN A 478 10.05 1.78 -2.94
N VAL A 479 9.56 1.60 -4.16
CA VAL A 479 10.42 1.39 -5.35
C VAL A 479 11.23 2.65 -5.67
N ILE A 480 10.63 3.84 -5.62
CA ILE A 480 11.33 5.11 -5.81
C ILE A 480 12.41 5.29 -4.73
N GLY A 481 12.10 4.98 -3.46
CA GLY A 481 13.04 5.05 -2.34
C GLY A 481 14.24 4.13 -2.54
N ASN A 482 14.02 2.91 -3.02
CA ASN A 482 15.11 1.96 -3.32
C ASN A 482 15.98 2.41 -4.50
N CYS A 483 15.38 3.03 -5.52
CA CYS A 483 16.14 3.66 -6.60
C CYS A 483 17.04 4.77 -6.03
N LEU A 484 16.49 5.66 -5.22
CA LEU A 484 17.25 6.75 -4.60
C LEU A 484 18.33 6.22 -3.67
N ALA A 485 18.05 5.20 -2.87
CA ALA A 485 19.02 4.54 -1.99
C ALA A 485 20.25 4.04 -2.76
N SER A 486 20.06 3.41 -3.92
CA SER A 486 21.17 2.92 -4.75
C SER A 486 22.09 4.07 -5.21
N ALA A 487 21.51 5.22 -5.55
CA ALA A 487 22.28 6.42 -5.93
C ALA A 487 23.00 7.06 -4.75
N VAL A 488 22.35 7.09 -3.57
CA VAL A 488 22.99 7.60 -2.33
C VAL A 488 24.19 6.74 -1.94
N VAL A 489 24.04 5.42 -1.96
CA VAL A 489 25.13 4.50 -1.66
C VAL A 489 26.25 4.63 -2.69
N ALA A 490 25.93 4.75 -3.98
CA ALA A 490 26.92 5.01 -5.03
C ALA A 490 27.67 6.33 -4.79
N LYS A 491 26.97 7.37 -4.35
CA LYS A 491 27.58 8.65 -3.98
C LYS A 491 28.53 8.52 -2.78
N TRP A 492 28.13 7.76 -1.75
CA TRP A 492 28.96 7.50 -0.58
C TRP A 492 30.17 6.59 -0.86
N GLU A 493 30.09 5.77 -1.92
CA GLU A 493 31.22 5.00 -2.44
C GLU A 493 32.13 5.80 -3.37
N GLY A 494 31.71 7.01 -3.79
CA GLY A 494 32.47 7.83 -4.75
C GLY A 494 32.31 7.37 -6.21
N GLU A 495 31.36 6.49 -6.48
CA GLU A 495 31.17 5.86 -7.79
C GLU A 495 29.92 6.36 -8.55
N PHE A 496 29.23 7.40 -8.06
CA PHE A 496 28.04 7.95 -8.73
C PHE A 496 28.45 8.94 -9.83
N ASP A 497 28.22 8.58 -11.08
CA ASP A 497 28.55 9.38 -12.27
C ASP A 497 27.31 9.66 -13.14
N PRO A 498 26.42 10.57 -12.72
CA PRO A 498 25.17 10.84 -13.42
C PRO A 498 25.34 11.51 -14.79
N TYR A 499 26.52 12.04 -15.12
CA TYR A 499 26.81 12.76 -16.34
C TYR A 499 27.74 11.99 -17.29
N GLY A 500 28.32 10.87 -16.87
CA GLY A 500 29.23 10.04 -17.67
C GLY A 500 30.63 10.69 -17.85
N GLU A 501 31.00 11.59 -16.93
CA GLU A 501 32.27 12.33 -17.01
C GLU A 501 33.47 11.39 -16.88
N THR A 502 33.38 10.36 -16.04
CA THR A 502 34.46 9.41 -15.80
C THR A 502 34.71 8.51 -17.02
N GLN A 503 33.66 8.09 -17.73
CA GLN A 503 33.78 7.25 -18.94
C GLN A 503 34.40 8.03 -20.12
N ASN A 504 34.13 9.33 -20.20
CA ASN A 504 34.74 10.19 -21.23
C ASN A 504 36.22 10.40 -20.99
N LEU A 505 36.65 10.58 -19.74
CA LEU A 505 38.07 10.74 -19.36
C LEU A 505 38.88 9.46 -19.61
N GLU A 506 38.32 8.28 -19.31
CA GLU A 506 38.96 6.99 -19.62
C GLU A 506 39.08 6.75 -21.13
N GLN A 507 38.08 7.13 -21.92
CA GLN A 507 38.14 7.01 -23.38
C GLN A 507 39.10 7.99 -24.03
N GLU A 508 39.33 9.19 -23.44
CA GLU A 508 40.34 10.14 -23.90
C GLU A 508 41.74 9.66 -23.55
N GLN A 509 41.95 9.07 -22.37
CA GLN A 509 43.24 8.49 -21.97
C GLN A 509 43.63 7.23 -22.77
N ILE A 510 42.68 6.46 -23.30
CA ILE A 510 42.96 5.31 -24.17
C ILE A 510 43.27 5.77 -25.63
N LYS A 511 42.85 6.98 -26.00
CA LYS A 511 43.08 7.55 -27.33
C LYS A 511 44.34 8.43 -27.40
N SER A 512 44.93 8.80 -26.27
CA SER A 512 46.20 9.50 -26.18
C SER A 512 47.37 8.52 -26.00
#